data_a1c6686cf53c6822190f291b28714f24
#
_entry.id   a1c6686cf53c6822190f291b28714f24
#
_cell.length_a   1.000
_cell.length_b   1.000
_cell.length_c   1.000
_cell.angle_alpha   90.00
_cell.angle_beta   90.00
_cell.angle_gamma   90.00
#
_symmetry.space_group_name_H-M   'P 1'
#
loop_
_entity.id
_entity.type
_entity.pdbx_description
1 polymer ?
#
loop_
_entity_poly.entity_id
_entity_poly.type
_entity_poly.pdbx_seq_one_letter_code
_entity_poly.pdbx_strand_id
1 'polypeptide(L)'
;MKHIGAIAGVACVLLSVAACKRKEPDAPPVATPSVTVNHDRAPLGSPLDITYKFVVASDAKFDEDYRVMLHVVDTDEEMIWTDDHNPPIPTRQWKPGQTVEYTRTIFVPVYPYVGEATLEVGLYSTSNQKRLPLNGENVGQRAYKVGRIQLQPQTENLPSIFKDGWHAAEIVEHNQSIQWQWTKKEATFAFKNPKKDSIFYLDIDNPTSVISEPRHVQLTLNGQPLDEFTLQPGEQELKKIPLKADRLGPGDNAEVRIVVDKTYIPALVPGANSKDPRELGVRVFHAFVDPR
;
A
#
# COMPACT_ATOMS: atom_id res chain seq x y z
N MET A 1 -77.15 -37.70 -17.96
CA MET A 1 -76.60 -36.78 -18.95
C MET A 1 -75.22 -36.47 -18.56
N LYS A 2 -74.25 -36.88 -19.39
CA LYS A 2 -72.79 -36.80 -19.14
C LYS A 2 -72.27 -35.46 -19.60
N HIS A 3 -71.44 -34.75 -18.77
CA HIS A 3 -70.60 -33.69 -19.23
C HIS A 3 -69.13 -34.03 -18.91
N ILE A 4 -68.43 -34.26 -20.00
CA ILE A 4 -66.96 -34.46 -20.04
C ILE A 4 -66.33 -33.11 -20.03
N GLY A 5 -65.55 -32.82 -19.02
CA GLY A 5 -64.67 -31.61 -18.95
C GLY A 5 -63.27 -31.97 -19.42
N ALA A 6 -62.82 -31.31 -20.48
CA ALA A 6 -61.45 -31.43 -21.01
C ALA A 6 -60.47 -30.59 -20.20
N ILE A 7 -59.42 -31.22 -19.66
CA ILE A 7 -58.26 -30.55 -19.01
C ILE A 7 -57.23 -30.25 -20.09
N ALA A 8 -57.03 -28.99 -20.41
CA ALA A 8 -55.96 -28.54 -21.26
C ALA A 8 -54.65 -28.38 -20.44
N GLY A 9 -53.70 -29.26 -20.66
CA GLY A 9 -52.37 -29.15 -20.07
C GLY A 9 -51.51 -28.11 -20.79
N VAL A 10 -51.14 -27.07 -20.08
CA VAL A 10 -50.15 -26.08 -20.55
C VAL A 10 -48.77 -26.61 -20.23
N ALA A 11 -48.03 -27.03 -21.26
CA ALA A 11 -46.62 -27.38 -21.16
C ALA A 11 -45.77 -26.10 -21.16
N CYS A 12 -45.28 -25.69 -19.99
CA CYS A 12 -44.24 -24.66 -19.89
C CYS A 12 -42.90 -25.21 -20.37
N VAL A 13 -42.48 -24.81 -21.56
CA VAL A 13 -41.13 -25.04 -22.06
C VAL A 13 -40.19 -24.03 -21.39
N LEU A 14 -39.44 -24.48 -20.40
CA LEU A 14 -38.32 -23.72 -19.82
C LEU A 14 -37.19 -23.68 -20.83
N LEU A 15 -37.09 -22.57 -21.57
CA LEU A 15 -35.89 -22.19 -22.33
C LEU A 15 -34.80 -21.81 -21.35
N SER A 16 -33.93 -22.76 -21.01
CA SER A 16 -32.63 -22.50 -20.37
C SER A 16 -31.75 -21.75 -21.36
N VAL A 17 -31.68 -20.41 -21.20
CA VAL A 17 -30.71 -19.60 -21.90
C VAL A 17 -29.35 -19.93 -21.28
N ALA A 18 -28.64 -20.88 -21.88
CA ALA A 18 -27.21 -21.06 -21.64
C ALA A 18 -26.50 -19.77 -22.10
N ALA A 19 -26.23 -18.86 -21.17
CA ALA A 19 -25.35 -17.72 -21.42
C ALA A 19 -23.96 -18.30 -21.70
N CYS A 20 -23.70 -18.62 -22.98
CA CYS A 20 -22.33 -18.84 -23.44
C CYS A 20 -21.54 -17.58 -23.10
N LYS A 21 -20.67 -17.65 -22.07
CA LYS A 21 -19.60 -16.66 -21.87
C LYS A 21 -18.83 -16.61 -23.19
N ARG A 22 -19.05 -15.57 -23.98
CA ARG A 22 -18.26 -15.30 -25.17
C ARG A 22 -16.81 -15.22 -24.72
N LYS A 23 -16.01 -16.23 -25.08
CA LYS A 23 -14.56 -16.17 -24.93
C LYS A 23 -14.11 -14.95 -25.74
N GLU A 24 -13.61 -13.90 -25.08
CA GLU A 24 -13.04 -12.78 -25.81
C GLU A 24 -11.94 -13.33 -26.73
N PRO A 25 -11.82 -12.81 -27.97
CA PRO A 25 -10.75 -13.24 -28.86
C PRO A 25 -9.41 -13.06 -28.14
N ASP A 26 -8.52 -14.04 -28.26
CA ASP A 26 -7.19 -14.01 -27.68
C ASP A 26 -6.37 -12.88 -28.34
N ALA A 27 -6.49 -11.65 -27.82
CA ALA A 27 -5.62 -10.55 -28.23
C ALA A 27 -4.16 -10.87 -27.82
N PRO A 28 -3.17 -10.52 -28.63
CA PRO A 28 -1.78 -10.78 -28.31
C PRO A 28 -1.38 -10.08 -26.99
N PRO A 29 -0.50 -10.69 -26.18
CA PRO A 29 -0.01 -10.09 -24.96
C PRO A 29 0.73 -8.76 -25.23
N VAL A 30 0.42 -7.71 -24.46
CA VAL A 30 1.07 -6.39 -24.63
C VAL A 30 2.38 -6.26 -23.87
N ALA A 31 2.61 -7.10 -22.85
CA ALA A 31 3.86 -7.10 -22.08
C ALA A 31 4.04 -8.43 -21.34
N THR A 32 5.27 -8.70 -20.91
CA THR A 32 5.60 -9.76 -19.96
C THR A 32 5.88 -9.13 -18.59
N PRO A 33 5.03 -9.34 -17.58
CA PRO A 33 5.23 -8.83 -16.23
C PRO A 33 6.17 -9.74 -15.44
N SER A 34 6.89 -9.14 -14.50
CA SER A 34 7.55 -9.85 -13.40
C SER A 34 7.57 -8.94 -12.17
N VAL A 35 7.61 -9.55 -10.99
CA VAL A 35 7.73 -8.85 -9.72
C VAL A 35 8.84 -9.50 -8.90
N THR A 36 9.65 -8.67 -8.24
CA THR A 36 10.58 -9.11 -7.21
C THR A 36 10.31 -8.34 -5.93
N VAL A 37 10.53 -9.01 -4.80
CA VAL A 37 10.40 -8.42 -3.46
C VAL A 37 11.76 -8.44 -2.77
N ASN A 38 12.03 -7.46 -1.90
CA ASN A 38 13.29 -7.40 -1.17
C ASN A 38 13.41 -8.48 -0.07
N HIS A 39 12.29 -9.06 0.36
CA HIS A 39 12.22 -10.16 1.32
C HIS A 39 11.20 -11.19 0.85
N ASP A 40 11.57 -12.47 0.88
CA ASP A 40 10.67 -13.60 0.61
C ASP A 40 9.75 -13.92 1.81
N ARG A 41 10.09 -13.35 2.98
CA ARG A 41 9.32 -13.43 4.23
C ARG A 41 9.04 -12.03 4.73
N ALA A 42 7.78 -11.72 5.00
CA ALA A 42 7.37 -10.40 5.45
C ALA A 42 6.42 -10.50 6.64
N PRO A 43 6.81 -10.01 7.82
CA PRO A 43 5.91 -9.87 8.95
C PRO A 43 4.78 -8.87 8.64
N LEU A 44 3.58 -9.14 9.13
CA LEU A 44 2.46 -8.19 9.04
C LEU A 44 2.86 -6.84 9.65
N GLY A 45 2.55 -5.75 8.95
CA GLY A 45 2.93 -4.39 9.34
C GLY A 45 4.34 -3.96 8.97
N SER A 46 5.17 -4.86 8.40
CA SER A 46 6.53 -4.50 7.96
C SER A 46 6.53 -3.82 6.58
N PRO A 47 7.54 -2.99 6.28
CA PRO A 47 7.73 -2.46 4.93
C PRO A 47 8.19 -3.57 3.97
N LEU A 48 7.69 -3.52 2.75
CA LEU A 48 8.04 -4.42 1.65
C LEU A 48 8.33 -3.60 0.40
N ASP A 49 9.53 -3.71 -0.14
CA ASP A 49 9.89 -3.13 -1.43
C ASP A 49 9.50 -4.11 -2.54
N ILE A 50 8.60 -3.68 -3.41
CA ILE A 50 8.11 -4.44 -4.56
C ILE A 50 8.64 -3.79 -5.84
N THR A 51 9.48 -4.49 -6.57
CA THR A 51 9.98 -4.05 -7.86
C THR A 51 9.15 -4.68 -8.98
N TYR A 52 8.44 -3.83 -9.71
CA TYR A 52 7.64 -4.18 -10.88
C TYR A 52 8.48 -4.03 -12.13
N LYS A 53 8.39 -5.02 -13.01
CA LYS A 53 9.06 -4.99 -14.30
C LYS A 53 8.13 -5.47 -15.40
N PHE A 54 8.03 -4.70 -16.47
CA PHE A 54 7.25 -5.02 -17.67
C PHE A 54 8.16 -4.96 -18.90
N VAL A 55 8.30 -6.09 -19.59
CA VAL A 55 8.94 -6.12 -20.92
C VAL A 55 7.84 -5.96 -21.93
N VAL A 56 7.76 -4.77 -22.56
CA VAL A 56 6.72 -4.40 -23.51
C VAL A 56 6.90 -5.18 -24.82
N ALA A 57 5.83 -5.75 -25.35
CA ALA A 57 5.89 -6.48 -26.61
C ALA A 57 6.24 -5.55 -27.79
N SER A 58 6.88 -6.11 -28.84
CA SER A 58 7.40 -5.34 -29.98
C SER A 58 6.31 -4.71 -30.84
N ASP A 59 5.08 -5.17 -30.73
CA ASP A 59 3.90 -4.72 -31.47
C ASP A 59 2.82 -4.11 -30.55
N ALA A 60 3.13 -3.96 -29.25
CA ALA A 60 2.20 -3.42 -28.26
C ALA A 60 1.80 -1.97 -28.56
N LYS A 61 0.53 -1.68 -28.31
CA LYS A 61 -0.04 -0.33 -28.38
C LYS A 61 -0.93 -0.11 -27.17
N PHE A 62 -0.79 1.07 -26.55
CA PHE A 62 -1.61 1.49 -25.43
C PHE A 62 -2.41 2.72 -25.84
N ASP A 63 -3.72 2.59 -25.92
CA ASP A 63 -4.66 3.64 -26.33
C ASP A 63 -5.06 4.57 -25.19
N GLU A 64 -4.92 4.11 -23.94
CA GLU A 64 -5.13 4.89 -22.72
C GLU A 64 -4.04 4.60 -21.67
N ASP A 65 -4.12 5.30 -20.52
CA ASP A 65 -3.26 5.02 -19.38
C ASP A 65 -3.89 3.95 -18.51
N TYR A 66 -3.27 2.77 -18.50
CA TYR A 66 -3.68 1.62 -17.69
C TYR A 66 -3.03 1.68 -16.32
N ARG A 67 -3.80 1.28 -15.31
CA ARG A 67 -3.26 1.07 -13.97
C ARG A 67 -2.65 -0.31 -13.85
N VAL A 68 -1.60 -0.39 -13.05
CA VAL A 68 -1.05 -1.67 -12.59
C VAL A 68 -1.91 -2.16 -11.44
N MET A 69 -2.38 -3.38 -11.55
CA MET A 69 -3.02 -4.15 -10.51
C MET A 69 -1.97 -5.04 -9.85
N LEU A 70 -1.87 -5.02 -8.55
CA LEU A 70 -1.24 -6.09 -7.79
C LEU A 70 -2.26 -6.59 -6.78
N HIS A 71 -2.62 -7.85 -6.90
CA HIS A 71 -3.41 -8.57 -5.93
C HIS A 71 -2.53 -9.56 -5.18
N VAL A 72 -2.69 -9.61 -3.89
CA VAL A 72 -2.06 -10.61 -3.04
C VAL A 72 -3.16 -11.48 -2.46
N VAL A 73 -3.12 -12.76 -2.80
CA VAL A 73 -4.14 -13.73 -2.43
C VAL A 73 -3.54 -14.84 -1.58
N ASP A 74 -4.35 -15.42 -0.71
CA ASP A 74 -3.97 -16.55 0.12
C ASP A 74 -4.01 -17.89 -0.65
N THR A 75 -3.88 -19.00 0.06
CA THR A 75 -3.93 -20.35 -0.52
C THR A 75 -5.32 -20.77 -1.01
N ASP A 76 -6.37 -20.10 -0.54
CA ASP A 76 -7.76 -20.33 -0.94
C ASP A 76 -8.22 -19.35 -2.04
N GLU A 77 -7.27 -18.61 -2.64
CA GLU A 77 -7.50 -17.56 -3.65
C GLU A 77 -8.31 -16.37 -3.12
N GLU A 78 -8.40 -16.20 -1.80
CA GLU A 78 -9.03 -15.03 -1.20
C GLU A 78 -8.07 -13.84 -1.16
N MET A 79 -8.61 -12.66 -1.49
CA MET A 79 -7.83 -11.42 -1.54
C MET A 79 -7.42 -10.96 -0.15
N ILE A 80 -6.11 -10.86 0.11
CA ILE A 80 -5.56 -10.32 1.35
C ILE A 80 -5.43 -8.79 1.26
N TRP A 81 -4.77 -8.28 0.20
CA TRP A 81 -4.68 -6.85 -0.10
C TRP A 81 -4.36 -6.57 -1.56
N THR A 82 -4.42 -5.31 -1.95
CA THR A 82 -4.04 -4.82 -3.29
C THR A 82 -3.04 -3.67 -3.20
N ASP A 83 -2.16 -3.54 -4.20
CA ASP A 83 -1.38 -2.33 -4.47
C ASP A 83 -1.66 -1.83 -5.89
N ASP A 84 -2.91 -1.45 -6.14
CA ASP A 84 -3.33 -0.91 -7.43
C ASP A 84 -2.88 0.55 -7.58
N HIS A 85 -2.07 0.82 -8.59
CA HIS A 85 -1.47 2.14 -8.75
C HIS A 85 -1.26 2.55 -10.22
N ASN A 86 -1.05 3.83 -10.44
CA ASN A 86 -0.54 4.32 -11.72
C ASN A 86 0.98 4.10 -11.76
N PRO A 87 1.52 3.51 -12.84
CA PRO A 87 2.97 3.41 -12.98
C PRO A 87 3.60 4.81 -13.10
N PRO A 88 4.86 5.00 -12.64
CA PRO A 88 5.53 6.31 -12.72
C PRO A 88 5.63 6.88 -14.13
N ILE A 89 5.77 6.00 -15.12
CA ILE A 89 5.68 6.34 -16.55
C ILE A 89 4.30 5.87 -17.01
N PRO A 90 3.39 6.77 -17.43
CA PRO A 90 2.09 6.40 -17.97
C PRO A 90 2.19 5.38 -19.10
N THR A 91 1.31 4.39 -19.15
CA THR A 91 1.43 3.29 -20.12
C THR A 91 1.37 3.75 -21.58
N ARG A 92 0.66 4.84 -21.90
CA ARG A 92 0.70 5.44 -23.26
C ARG A 92 2.08 5.89 -23.71
N GLN A 93 3.02 6.08 -22.77
CA GLN A 93 4.41 6.44 -23.07
C GLN A 93 5.33 5.22 -23.18
N TRP A 94 4.82 4.02 -22.89
CA TRP A 94 5.61 2.79 -23.02
C TRP A 94 5.83 2.48 -24.50
N LYS A 95 7.07 2.21 -24.86
CA LYS A 95 7.47 1.95 -26.25
C LYS A 95 7.60 0.45 -26.52
N PRO A 96 7.25 -0.02 -27.73
CA PRO A 96 7.51 -1.39 -28.14
C PRO A 96 8.96 -1.83 -27.86
N GLY A 97 9.13 -2.99 -27.24
CA GLY A 97 10.43 -3.55 -26.84
C GLY A 97 11.08 -2.90 -25.61
N GLN A 98 10.47 -1.88 -25.01
CA GLN A 98 10.99 -1.22 -23.81
C GLN A 98 10.85 -2.13 -22.60
N THR A 99 11.83 -2.06 -21.67
CA THR A 99 11.67 -2.53 -20.31
C THR A 99 11.31 -1.35 -19.42
N VAL A 100 10.17 -1.44 -18.73
CA VAL A 100 9.74 -0.49 -17.70
C VAL A 100 9.91 -1.16 -16.36
N GLU A 101 10.72 -0.56 -15.47
CA GLU A 101 11.03 -1.10 -14.17
C GLU A 101 10.98 0.01 -13.11
N TYR A 102 10.35 -0.25 -11.98
CA TYR A 102 10.27 0.68 -10.85
C TYR A 102 9.95 -0.06 -9.57
N THR A 103 10.30 0.54 -8.43
CA THR A 103 10.07 -0.02 -7.11
C THR A 103 9.07 0.84 -6.32
N ARG A 104 8.15 0.18 -5.64
CA ARG A 104 7.26 0.79 -4.66
C ARG A 104 7.52 0.17 -3.30
N THR A 105 7.43 0.97 -2.25
CA THR A 105 7.40 0.47 -0.88
C THR A 105 5.97 0.52 -0.39
N ILE A 106 5.50 -0.59 0.12
CA ILE A 106 4.22 -0.70 0.83
C ILE A 106 4.48 -1.18 2.25
N PHE A 107 3.51 -1.00 3.14
CA PHE A 107 3.49 -1.71 4.41
C PHE A 107 2.52 -2.88 4.30
N VAL A 108 3.00 -4.08 4.64
CA VAL A 108 2.16 -5.29 4.63
C VAL A 108 1.01 -5.07 5.61
N PRO A 109 -0.25 -5.13 5.16
CA PRO A 109 -1.37 -4.90 6.06
C PRO A 109 -1.40 -5.88 7.23
N VAL A 110 -1.92 -5.42 8.37
CA VAL A 110 -2.20 -6.29 9.51
C VAL A 110 -3.52 -7.01 9.24
N TYR A 111 -3.42 -8.17 8.62
CA TYR A 111 -4.54 -9.03 8.25
C TYR A 111 -4.46 -10.36 8.99
N PRO A 112 -5.57 -11.00 9.39
CA PRO A 112 -5.55 -12.23 10.19
C PRO A 112 -5.17 -13.48 9.38
N TYR A 113 -4.20 -13.37 8.46
CA TYR A 113 -3.65 -14.47 7.69
C TYR A 113 -2.12 -14.51 7.82
N VAL A 114 -1.60 -15.67 8.11
CA VAL A 114 -0.17 -15.98 8.16
C VAL A 114 0.05 -17.24 7.34
N GLY A 115 0.94 -17.19 6.35
CA GLY A 115 1.13 -18.30 5.44
C GLY A 115 1.72 -17.86 4.10
N GLU A 116 1.75 -18.75 3.14
CA GLU A 116 2.15 -18.46 1.76
C GLU A 116 1.04 -17.64 1.08
N ALA A 117 1.43 -16.55 0.43
CA ALA A 117 0.54 -15.73 -0.39
C ALA A 117 1.09 -15.62 -1.81
N THR A 118 0.20 -15.59 -2.80
CA THR A 118 0.52 -15.46 -4.22
C THR A 118 0.41 -14.00 -4.66
N LEU A 119 1.37 -13.54 -5.47
CA LEU A 119 1.37 -12.22 -6.08
C LEU A 119 0.83 -12.34 -7.52
N GLU A 120 -0.20 -11.58 -7.82
CA GLU A 120 -0.86 -11.54 -9.13
C GLU A 120 -0.85 -10.13 -9.69
N VAL A 121 -0.38 -9.97 -10.94
CA VAL A 121 -0.28 -8.67 -11.62
C VAL A 121 -1.20 -8.61 -12.83
N GLY A 122 -1.72 -7.42 -13.11
CA GLY A 122 -2.48 -7.11 -14.30
C GLY A 122 -2.32 -5.65 -14.71
N LEU A 123 -2.77 -5.34 -15.92
CA LEU A 123 -2.97 -3.97 -16.40
C LEU A 123 -4.44 -3.78 -16.70
N TYR A 124 -5.08 -2.75 -16.12
CA TYR A 124 -6.50 -2.51 -16.31
C TYR A 124 -6.84 -1.05 -16.61
N SER A 125 -7.89 -0.87 -17.42
CA SER A 125 -8.47 0.42 -17.71
C SER A 125 -9.34 0.92 -16.56
N THR A 126 -9.17 2.18 -16.17
CA THR A 126 -10.06 2.80 -15.18
C THR A 126 -11.42 3.21 -15.77
N SER A 127 -11.50 3.36 -17.09
CA SER A 127 -12.71 3.81 -17.78
C SER A 127 -13.76 2.69 -17.96
N ASN A 128 -13.30 1.45 -18.19
CA ASN A 128 -14.17 0.31 -18.50
C ASN A 128 -13.86 -0.98 -17.75
N GLN A 129 -12.86 -0.94 -16.85
CA GLN A 129 -12.41 -2.07 -16.02
C GLN A 129 -11.86 -3.28 -16.80
N LYS A 130 -11.63 -3.15 -18.10
CA LYS A 130 -11.06 -4.22 -18.91
C LYS A 130 -9.58 -4.37 -18.61
N ARG A 131 -9.14 -5.61 -18.51
CA ARG A 131 -7.74 -5.98 -18.31
C ARG A 131 -7.09 -6.34 -19.63
N LEU A 132 -5.84 -5.90 -19.83
CA LEU A 132 -5.03 -6.24 -21.00
C LEU A 132 -4.48 -7.66 -20.88
N PRO A 133 -4.30 -8.37 -22.00
CA PRO A 133 -3.58 -9.63 -22.02
C PRO A 133 -2.09 -9.39 -21.78
N LEU A 134 -1.51 -10.16 -20.86
CA LEU A 134 -0.08 -10.19 -20.60
C LEU A 134 0.47 -11.60 -20.88
N ASN A 135 1.77 -11.71 -21.03
CA ASN A 135 2.43 -12.99 -21.18
C ASN A 135 2.76 -13.56 -19.79
N GLY A 136 2.33 -14.79 -19.51
CA GLY A 136 2.55 -15.44 -18.21
C GLY A 136 1.46 -16.42 -17.81
N GLU A 137 1.50 -16.90 -16.57
CA GLU A 137 0.52 -17.81 -15.99
C GLU A 137 -0.75 -17.02 -15.62
N ASN A 138 -1.77 -17.11 -16.46
CA ASN A 138 -3.07 -16.48 -16.23
C ASN A 138 -3.90 -17.32 -15.24
N VAL A 139 -4.15 -16.78 -14.06
CA VAL A 139 -4.95 -17.43 -13.00
C VAL A 139 -6.42 -17.05 -13.05
N GLY A 140 -6.85 -16.34 -14.06
CA GLY A 140 -8.23 -15.93 -14.29
C GLY A 140 -8.37 -14.43 -14.48
N GLN A 141 -9.36 -14.02 -15.26
CA GLN A 141 -9.68 -12.60 -15.50
C GLN A 141 -8.47 -11.73 -15.88
N ARG A 142 -7.47 -12.27 -16.57
CA ARG A 142 -6.20 -11.61 -16.91
C ARG A 142 -5.45 -11.08 -15.68
N ALA A 143 -5.47 -11.83 -14.58
CA ALA A 143 -4.52 -11.75 -13.50
C ALA A 143 -3.41 -12.76 -13.74
N TYR A 144 -2.17 -12.37 -13.56
CA TYR A 144 -0.99 -13.18 -13.92
C TYR A 144 -0.14 -13.40 -12.69
N LYS A 145 0.07 -14.67 -12.33
CA LYS A 145 0.92 -15.05 -11.22
C LYS A 145 2.37 -14.70 -11.52
N VAL A 146 2.98 -13.91 -10.63
CA VAL A 146 4.35 -13.40 -10.80
C VAL A 146 5.29 -13.77 -9.65
N GLY A 147 4.78 -14.34 -8.56
CA GLY A 147 5.60 -14.74 -7.43
C GLY A 147 4.80 -15.19 -6.23
N ARG A 148 5.51 -15.47 -5.15
CA ARG A 148 4.95 -15.81 -3.84
C ARG A 148 5.74 -15.12 -2.74
N ILE A 149 5.11 -14.94 -1.59
CA ILE A 149 5.69 -14.38 -0.37
C ILE A 149 5.18 -15.16 0.84
N GLN A 150 6.02 -15.35 1.85
CA GLN A 150 5.62 -15.94 3.13
C GLN A 150 5.26 -14.83 4.11
N LEU A 151 3.99 -14.69 4.44
CA LEU A 151 3.53 -13.78 5.50
C LEU A 151 3.80 -14.38 6.87
N GLN A 152 4.32 -13.55 7.78
CA GLN A 152 4.68 -13.94 9.13
C GLN A 152 3.88 -13.14 10.17
N PRO A 153 3.74 -13.65 11.41
CA PRO A 153 3.09 -12.90 12.47
C PRO A 153 3.75 -11.54 12.70
N GLN A 154 2.95 -10.55 13.11
CA GLN A 154 3.44 -9.22 13.47
C GLN A 154 4.49 -9.25 14.61
N THR A 155 4.45 -10.28 15.45
CA THR A 155 5.41 -10.50 16.54
C THR A 155 6.85 -10.76 16.07
N GLU A 156 7.05 -11.06 14.79
CA GLU A 156 8.38 -11.16 14.19
C GLU A 156 9.03 -9.80 13.90
N ASN A 157 8.25 -8.71 13.97
CA ASN A 157 8.78 -7.37 13.86
C ASN A 157 9.59 -6.98 15.10
N LEU A 158 10.51 -6.05 14.89
CA LEU A 158 11.28 -5.47 15.97
C LEU A 158 10.33 -4.72 16.95
N PRO A 159 10.33 -5.06 18.25
CA PRO A 159 9.48 -4.36 19.21
C PRO A 159 9.73 -2.86 19.24
N SER A 160 8.67 -2.08 19.16
CA SER A 160 8.71 -0.63 19.15
C SER A 160 7.57 -0.03 19.98
N ILE A 161 7.77 1.21 20.45
CA ILE A 161 6.84 1.90 21.35
C ILE A 161 6.76 3.38 20.94
N PHE A 162 5.56 3.90 20.77
CA PHE A 162 5.26 5.33 20.74
C PHE A 162 5.24 5.84 22.19
N LYS A 163 6.28 6.58 22.62
CA LYS A 163 6.43 7.07 24.01
C LYS A 163 5.70 8.39 24.21
N ASP A 164 6.44 9.44 24.57
CA ASP A 164 5.86 10.76 24.82
C ASP A 164 5.61 11.54 23.52
N GLY A 165 4.65 12.45 23.56
CA GLY A 165 4.42 13.40 22.47
C GLY A 165 3.49 12.89 21.35
N TRP A 166 2.86 11.75 21.52
CA TRP A 166 1.89 11.19 20.58
C TRP A 166 0.46 11.37 21.06
N HIS A 167 -0.46 11.58 20.13
CA HIS A 167 -1.88 11.42 20.36
C HIS A 167 -2.31 9.98 20.07
N ALA A 168 -3.51 9.60 20.53
CA ALA A 168 -4.09 8.29 20.19
C ALA A 168 -4.22 8.12 18.67
N ALA A 169 -4.08 6.87 18.21
CA ALA A 169 -4.25 6.55 16.80
C ALA A 169 -5.65 6.91 16.31
N GLU A 170 -5.70 7.45 15.11
CA GLU A 170 -6.92 7.76 14.36
C GLU A 170 -6.96 6.90 13.09
N ILE A 171 -8.16 6.57 12.63
CA ILE A 171 -8.41 5.77 11.43
C ILE A 171 -9.32 6.51 10.47
N VAL A 172 -9.23 6.20 9.19
CA VAL A 172 -10.23 6.65 8.20
C VAL A 172 -11.54 5.90 8.42
N GLU A 173 -12.65 6.62 8.56
CA GLU A 173 -13.97 6.08 8.89
C GLU A 173 -14.41 4.92 7.99
N HIS A 174 -14.08 4.98 6.69
CA HIS A 174 -14.47 3.97 5.69
C HIS A 174 -13.31 3.07 5.24
N ASN A 175 -12.11 3.23 5.81
CA ASN A 175 -10.95 2.42 5.51
C ASN A 175 -10.04 2.25 6.74
N GLN A 176 -10.34 1.26 7.55
CA GLN A 176 -9.61 0.98 8.80
C GLN A 176 -8.15 0.58 8.60
N SER A 177 -7.73 0.26 7.38
CA SER A 177 -6.32 0.00 7.08
C SER A 177 -5.48 1.26 6.99
N ILE A 178 -6.10 2.45 6.89
CA ILE A 178 -5.41 3.74 6.93
C ILE A 178 -5.56 4.31 8.33
N GLN A 179 -4.47 4.32 9.07
CA GLN A 179 -4.39 4.90 10.40
C GLN A 179 -3.18 5.82 10.52
N TRP A 180 -3.25 6.79 11.43
CA TRP A 180 -2.14 7.68 11.76
C TRP A 180 -2.18 8.08 13.22
N GLN A 181 -1.05 8.59 13.69
CA GLN A 181 -0.95 9.29 14.97
C GLN A 181 -0.44 10.71 14.74
N TRP A 182 -1.03 11.67 15.45
CA TRP A 182 -0.51 13.02 15.47
C TRP A 182 0.64 13.13 16.46
N THR A 183 1.69 13.84 16.09
CA THR A 183 2.69 14.31 17.04
C THR A 183 2.21 15.59 17.73
N LYS A 184 2.71 15.86 18.92
CA LYS A 184 2.85 17.21 19.47
C LYS A 184 4.08 17.89 18.83
N LYS A 185 4.56 18.97 19.42
CA LYS A 185 5.79 19.63 18.99
C LYS A 185 7.00 18.70 18.98
N GLU A 186 7.05 17.80 19.95
CA GLU A 186 8.06 16.76 20.05
C GLU A 186 7.39 15.41 20.31
N ALA A 187 7.86 14.36 19.66
CA ALA A 187 7.39 13.00 19.85
C ALA A 187 8.55 12.00 19.83
N THR A 188 8.47 10.96 20.66
CA THR A 188 9.53 9.96 20.81
C THR A 188 9.04 8.59 20.38
N PHE A 189 9.75 7.96 19.46
CA PHE A 189 9.58 6.59 19.03
C PHE A 189 10.77 5.76 19.53
N ALA A 190 10.51 4.78 20.39
CA ALA A 190 11.53 3.90 20.93
C ALA A 190 11.41 2.49 20.32
N PHE A 191 12.53 1.83 20.12
CA PHE A 191 12.57 0.47 19.57
C PHE A 191 13.69 -0.35 20.21
N LYS A 192 13.53 -1.69 20.20
CA LYS A 192 14.60 -2.59 20.62
C LYS A 192 15.78 -2.43 19.67
N ASN A 193 16.97 -2.16 20.22
CA ASN A 193 18.17 -1.95 19.43
C ASN A 193 18.62 -3.26 18.75
N PRO A 194 18.60 -3.35 17.41
CA PRO A 194 19.01 -4.55 16.68
C PRO A 194 20.55 -4.73 16.66
N LYS A 195 21.32 -3.72 17.09
CA LYS A 195 22.79 -3.70 17.12
C LYS A 195 23.44 -4.01 15.77
N LYS A 196 22.75 -3.68 14.68
CA LYS A 196 23.20 -3.85 13.30
C LYS A 196 22.62 -2.72 12.43
N ASP A 197 23.19 -2.53 11.24
CA ASP A 197 22.68 -1.58 10.28
C ASP A 197 21.20 -1.83 10.03
N SER A 198 20.42 -0.76 9.97
CA SER A 198 18.97 -0.80 9.84
C SER A 198 18.48 0.35 8.96
N ILE A 199 17.22 0.31 8.55
CA ILE A 199 16.53 1.44 7.94
C ILE A 199 15.35 1.82 8.83
N PHE A 200 15.28 3.12 9.15
CA PHE A 200 14.09 3.70 9.76
C PHE A 200 13.16 4.21 8.66
N TYR A 201 11.99 3.61 8.58
CA TYR A 201 10.91 4.03 7.70
C TYR A 201 10.00 4.97 8.47
N LEU A 202 9.79 6.16 7.94
CA LEU A 202 8.90 7.17 8.49
C LEU A 202 7.97 7.67 7.40
N ASP A 203 6.70 7.25 7.45
CA ASP A 203 5.65 7.72 6.56
C ASP A 203 4.90 8.85 7.27
N ILE A 204 5.04 10.06 6.77
CA ILE A 204 4.69 11.31 7.47
C ILE A 204 4.07 12.30 6.51
N ASP A 205 3.11 13.11 6.99
CA ASP A 205 2.53 14.18 6.19
C ASP A 205 2.31 15.49 6.95
N ASN A 206 2.09 16.53 6.16
CA ASN A 206 1.65 17.85 6.60
C ASN A 206 0.28 18.17 5.98
N PRO A 207 -0.84 17.80 6.62
CA PRO A 207 -2.16 17.98 6.03
C PRO A 207 -2.59 19.45 5.97
N THR A 208 -3.31 19.81 4.90
CA THR A 208 -3.77 21.20 4.64
C THR A 208 -5.13 21.54 5.24
N SER A 209 -5.75 20.63 6.01
CA SER A 209 -7.13 20.77 6.46
C SER A 209 -7.41 22.03 7.31
N VAL A 210 -6.39 22.54 8.00
CA VAL A 210 -6.54 23.68 8.91
C VAL A 210 -5.47 24.76 8.67
N ILE A 211 -4.21 24.39 8.44
CA ILE A 211 -3.10 25.31 8.21
C ILE A 211 -2.33 24.90 6.96
N SER A 212 -2.13 25.86 6.04
CA SER A 212 -1.38 25.67 4.79
C SER A 212 0.02 26.28 4.87
N GLU A 213 0.80 25.86 5.87
CA GLU A 213 2.20 26.29 6.01
C GLU A 213 3.17 25.10 5.94
N PRO A 214 4.36 25.29 5.36
CA PRO A 214 5.43 24.29 5.44
C PRO A 214 5.80 24.01 6.89
N ARG A 215 6.18 22.76 7.18
CA ARG A 215 6.68 22.32 8.50
C ARG A 215 8.07 21.77 8.38
N HIS A 216 8.97 22.35 9.15
CA HIS A 216 10.33 21.83 9.27
C HIS A 216 10.35 20.74 10.34
N VAL A 217 10.85 19.57 9.97
CA VAL A 217 10.95 18.38 10.82
C VAL A 217 12.41 18.06 11.06
N GLN A 218 12.80 17.93 12.31
CA GLN A 218 14.13 17.48 12.73
C GLN A 218 14.03 16.13 13.42
N LEU A 219 14.92 15.23 13.06
CA LEU A 219 15.01 13.90 13.66
C LEU A 219 16.34 13.77 14.42
N THR A 220 16.28 13.17 15.60
CA THR A 220 17.48 12.78 16.33
C THR A 220 17.43 11.29 16.69
N LEU A 221 18.59 10.63 16.70
CA LEU A 221 18.77 9.27 17.20
C LEU A 221 19.59 9.33 18.48
N ASN A 222 19.02 8.86 19.59
CA ASN A 222 19.63 8.89 20.91
C ASN A 222 20.18 10.30 21.27
N GLY A 223 19.44 11.35 20.88
CA GLY A 223 19.82 12.76 21.10
C GLY A 223 20.83 13.33 20.10
N GLN A 224 21.34 12.56 19.14
CA GLN A 224 22.25 13.04 18.09
C GLN A 224 21.49 13.33 16.80
N PRO A 225 21.81 14.39 16.04
CA PRO A 225 21.14 14.70 14.78
C PRO A 225 21.12 13.49 13.84
N LEU A 226 19.95 13.17 13.26
CA LEU A 226 19.76 12.05 12.35
C LEU A 226 19.44 12.52 10.93
N ASP A 227 18.41 13.33 10.78
CA ASP A 227 17.93 13.87 9.50
C ASP A 227 17.12 15.15 9.75
N GLU A 228 16.96 15.97 8.71
CA GLU A 228 16.06 17.13 8.74
C GLU A 228 15.47 17.37 7.35
N PHE A 229 14.21 17.79 7.29
CA PHE A 229 13.49 18.05 6.04
C PHE A 229 12.31 18.98 6.27
N THR A 230 11.73 19.47 5.16
CA THR A 230 10.54 20.32 5.19
C THR A 230 9.42 19.68 4.39
N LEU A 231 8.29 19.45 5.03
CA LEU A 231 7.04 18.99 4.39
C LEU A 231 6.24 20.19 3.91
N GLN A 232 5.96 20.25 2.60
CA GLN A 232 5.05 21.24 2.05
C GLN A 232 3.61 20.96 2.46
N PRO A 233 2.72 21.96 2.42
CA PRO A 233 1.29 21.75 2.68
C PRO A 233 0.70 20.68 1.75
N GLY A 234 0.08 19.65 2.33
CA GLY A 234 -0.50 18.51 1.60
C GLY A 234 0.49 17.43 1.18
N GLU A 235 1.77 17.60 1.46
CA GLU A 235 2.78 16.60 1.14
C GLU A 235 2.78 15.45 2.14
N GLN A 236 2.77 14.23 1.61
CA GLN A 236 3.05 13.00 2.35
C GLN A 236 4.33 12.40 1.78
N GLU A 237 5.25 12.02 2.63
CA GLU A 237 6.54 11.47 2.25
C GLU A 237 6.89 10.23 3.07
N LEU A 238 7.36 9.18 2.38
CA LEU A 238 7.98 8.03 3.01
C LEU A 238 9.49 8.20 3.03
N LYS A 239 10.03 8.56 4.18
CA LYS A 239 11.48 8.64 4.43
C LYS A 239 12.04 7.25 4.69
N LYS A 240 13.17 6.92 4.07
CA LYS A 240 13.99 5.73 4.33
C LYS A 240 15.33 6.18 4.86
N ILE A 241 15.51 6.18 6.15
CA ILE A 241 16.65 6.79 6.83
C ILE A 241 17.60 5.71 7.34
N PRO A 242 18.86 5.65 6.85
CA PRO A 242 19.82 4.67 7.32
C PRO A 242 20.20 4.89 8.79
N LEU A 243 20.09 3.84 9.59
CA LEU A 243 20.57 3.78 10.97
C LEU A 243 21.81 2.89 11.00
N LYS A 244 22.99 3.49 11.20
CA LYS A 244 24.23 2.74 11.33
C LYS A 244 24.36 2.12 12.71
N ALA A 245 24.88 0.88 12.78
CA ALA A 245 25.03 0.12 14.02
C ALA A 245 25.80 0.87 15.11
N ASP A 246 26.86 1.61 14.74
CA ASP A 246 27.67 2.41 15.64
C ASP A 246 26.90 3.59 16.26
N ARG A 247 25.92 4.15 15.55
CA ARG A 247 25.06 5.24 16.01
C ARG A 247 23.91 4.76 16.90
N LEU A 248 23.55 3.49 16.84
CA LEU A 248 22.51 2.90 17.70
C LEU A 248 22.96 2.78 19.16
N GLY A 249 24.29 2.81 19.40
CA GLY A 249 24.86 2.72 20.73
C GLY A 249 24.79 1.31 21.36
N PRO A 250 25.33 1.14 22.56
CA PRO A 250 25.42 -0.15 23.23
C PRO A 250 24.12 -0.59 23.93
N GLY A 251 23.20 0.33 24.19
CA GLY A 251 21.96 0.08 24.94
C GLY A 251 21.04 -0.95 24.26
N ASP A 252 20.11 -1.53 25.04
CA ASP A 252 19.15 -2.50 24.53
C ASP A 252 17.99 -1.86 23.76
N ASN A 253 17.78 -0.55 23.96
CA ASN A 253 16.82 0.26 23.24
C ASN A 253 17.51 1.45 22.60
N ALA A 254 16.93 1.95 21.53
CA ALA A 254 17.28 3.20 20.88
C ALA A 254 16.02 4.04 20.67
N GLU A 255 16.19 5.36 20.51
CA GLU A 255 15.08 6.29 20.40
C GLU A 255 15.30 7.26 19.24
N VAL A 256 14.26 7.40 18.42
CA VAL A 256 14.14 8.50 17.45
C VAL A 256 13.20 9.54 18.04
N ARG A 257 13.68 10.80 18.14
CA ARG A 257 12.83 11.94 18.47
C ARG A 257 12.51 12.71 17.20
N ILE A 258 11.24 13.04 17.04
CA ILE A 258 10.70 13.86 15.95
C ILE A 258 10.36 15.21 16.56
N VAL A 259 10.93 16.30 16.02
CA VAL A 259 10.66 17.67 16.44
C VAL A 259 10.13 18.44 15.25
N VAL A 260 9.00 19.14 15.44
CA VAL A 260 8.43 20.02 14.42
C VAL A 260 8.54 21.48 14.85
N ASP A 261 8.85 22.36 13.91
CA ASP A 261 9.02 23.79 14.19
C ASP A 261 7.70 24.47 14.59
N LYS A 262 6.58 24.00 14.03
CA LYS A 262 5.24 24.58 14.21
C LYS A 262 4.21 23.54 14.54
N THR A 263 3.32 23.88 15.46
CA THR A 263 2.12 23.12 15.80
C THR A 263 0.91 24.04 15.76
N TYR A 264 -0.27 23.48 15.83
CA TYR A 264 -1.51 24.23 15.95
C TYR A 264 -2.50 23.50 16.85
N ILE A 265 -3.48 24.27 17.37
CA ILE A 265 -4.61 23.75 18.10
C ILE A 265 -5.86 24.06 17.27
N PRO A 266 -6.53 23.04 16.67
CA PRO A 266 -7.65 23.27 15.76
C PRO A 266 -8.77 24.18 16.34
N ALA A 267 -9.06 24.05 17.61
CA ALA A 267 -10.07 24.88 18.29
C ALA A 267 -9.70 26.38 18.36
N LEU A 268 -8.42 26.73 18.19
CA LEU A 268 -7.93 28.11 18.25
C LEU A 268 -7.69 28.73 16.85
N VAL A 269 -7.87 27.95 15.78
CA VAL A 269 -7.66 28.44 14.41
C VAL A 269 -8.92 29.16 13.93
N PRO A 270 -8.86 30.47 13.58
CA PRO A 270 -10.00 31.21 13.08
C PRO A 270 -10.60 30.55 11.83
N GLY A 271 -11.90 30.32 11.83
CA GLY A 271 -12.62 29.75 10.68
C GLY A 271 -12.58 28.22 10.55
N ALA A 272 -11.81 27.52 11.39
CA ALA A 272 -11.72 26.05 11.34
C ALA A 272 -12.97 25.32 11.84
N ASN A 273 -13.86 26.00 12.60
CA ASN A 273 -15.06 25.43 13.22
C ASN A 273 -14.81 24.12 13.98
N SER A 274 -13.59 23.94 14.48
CA SER A 274 -13.17 22.76 15.22
C SER A 274 -13.28 22.98 16.73
N LYS A 275 -13.60 21.92 17.48
CA LYS A 275 -13.56 21.90 18.94
C LYS A 275 -12.37 21.10 19.48
N ASP A 276 -11.49 20.63 18.63
CA ASP A 276 -10.34 19.83 19.02
C ASP A 276 -9.29 20.68 19.77
N PRO A 277 -9.08 20.44 21.07
CA PRO A 277 -8.16 21.21 21.89
C PRO A 277 -6.72 20.70 21.83
N ARG A 278 -6.42 19.64 21.08
CA ARG A 278 -5.10 19.02 21.03
C ARG A 278 -4.09 19.91 20.29
N GLU A 279 -2.87 19.92 20.78
CA GLU A 279 -1.74 20.45 20.02
C GLU A 279 -1.33 19.43 18.96
N LEU A 280 -1.39 19.81 17.68
CA LEU A 280 -1.13 18.94 16.54
C LEU A 280 0.10 19.42 15.77
N GLY A 281 1.07 18.53 15.60
CA GLY A 281 2.25 18.68 14.77
C GLY A 281 2.05 18.12 13.37
N VAL A 282 2.64 16.98 13.08
CA VAL A 282 2.53 16.23 11.83
C VAL A 282 1.78 14.92 12.06
N ARG A 283 1.20 14.32 10.99
CA ARG A 283 0.64 12.97 11.06
C ARG A 283 1.72 11.98 10.68
N VAL A 284 1.81 10.88 11.42
CA VAL A 284 2.69 9.75 11.12
C VAL A 284 1.81 8.52 10.90
N PHE A 285 1.90 7.97 9.70
CA PHE A 285 1.17 6.76 9.29
C PHE A 285 1.95 5.51 9.67
N HIS A 286 3.27 5.54 9.46
CA HIS A 286 4.15 4.45 9.83
C HIS A 286 5.46 4.98 10.42
N ALA A 287 5.90 4.36 11.50
CA ALA A 287 7.24 4.49 12.05
C ALA A 287 7.76 3.07 12.32
N PHE A 288 8.78 2.64 11.57
CA PHE A 288 9.23 1.25 11.57
C PHE A 288 10.75 1.18 11.43
N VAL A 289 11.40 0.29 12.19
CA VAL A 289 12.82 0.00 12.04
C VAL A 289 13.00 -1.40 11.48
N ASP A 290 13.63 -1.47 10.31
CA ASP A 290 13.91 -2.71 9.59
C ASP A 290 15.41 -3.03 9.65
N PRO A 291 15.83 -4.04 10.41
CA PRO A 291 17.23 -4.49 10.48
C PRO A 291 17.70 -5.14 9.18
N ARG A 292 18.93 -4.83 8.73
CA ARG A 292 19.53 -5.36 7.49
C ARG A 292 20.52 -6.50 7.75
#